data_1c5790fbed8266c4dfd2dcaa6583ed32
#
_entry.id   1c5790fbed8266c4dfd2dcaa6583ed32
#
_cell.length_a   1.000
_cell.length_b   1.000
_cell.length_c   1.000
_cell.angle_alpha   90.00
_cell.angle_beta   90.00
_cell.angle_gamma   90.00
#
_symmetry.space_group_name_H-M   'P 1'
#
loop_
_entity.id
_entity.type
_entity.pdbx_description
1 polymer ?
#
loop_
_entity_poly.entity_id
_entity_poly.type
_entity_poly.pdbx_seq_one_letter_code
_entity_poly.pdbx_strand_id
1 'polypeptide(L)'
;MKKKIMSLDYSYANSGICVAEVDLSSPSQSHSESDKIVILYSDVFLSDKKLDTIPRISGLIDKILELYDKYKPDIIVRESPFIGRSSTAKNVLYAHALLESELYNRQLKIEEIHNATLKAYCKKYLTDKAFYTKEELKQFDKKQVVAEFLKAYFSSDMPEIYTKRAKLLDDKADAICLSVFYFEINLK
;
A
#
# COMPACT_ATOMS: atom_id res chain seq x y z
N MET A 1 -16.34 8.99 -12.90
CA MET A 1 -14.98 9.50 -13.21
C MET A 1 -13.97 8.55 -12.57
N LYS A 2 -13.02 8.05 -13.36
CA LYS A 2 -11.99 7.13 -12.83
C LYS A 2 -10.73 7.88 -12.47
N LYS A 3 -10.04 7.43 -11.41
CA LYS A 3 -8.71 7.87 -11.00
C LYS A 3 -7.81 6.68 -10.73
N LYS A 4 -6.51 6.87 -10.91
CA LYS A 4 -5.50 5.85 -10.57
C LYS A 4 -4.70 6.29 -9.35
N ILE A 5 -4.53 5.37 -8.42
CA ILE A 5 -3.76 5.54 -7.19
C ILE A 5 -2.55 4.62 -7.27
N MET A 6 -1.34 5.15 -7.09
CA MET A 6 -0.14 4.36 -6.82
C MET A 6 0.15 4.44 -5.33
N SER A 7 0.15 3.31 -4.66
CA SER A 7 0.42 3.22 -3.22
C SER A 7 1.70 2.42 -2.95
N LEU A 8 2.46 2.90 -1.98
CA LEU A 8 3.80 2.43 -1.68
C LEU A 8 3.92 2.10 -0.17
N ASP A 9 4.10 0.83 0.15
CA ASP A 9 4.71 0.42 1.42
C ASP A 9 6.24 0.44 1.22
N TYR A 10 6.82 1.64 1.30
CA TYR A 10 8.18 1.91 0.85
C TYR A 10 9.20 1.76 1.95
N SER A 11 10.16 0.90 1.74
CA SER A 11 11.26 0.69 2.68
C SER A 11 12.60 0.50 1.98
N TYR A 12 13.69 0.54 2.76
CA TYR A 12 15.05 0.31 2.27
C TYR A 12 15.30 -1.11 1.72
N ALA A 13 14.62 -2.11 2.28
CA ALA A 13 14.89 -3.52 1.97
C ALA A 13 13.91 -4.12 0.97
N ASN A 14 12.63 -3.95 1.24
CA ASN A 14 11.53 -4.48 0.45
C ASN A 14 10.53 -3.35 0.28
N SER A 15 9.90 -3.27 -0.87
CA SER A 15 8.85 -2.26 -1.09
C SER A 15 7.65 -2.93 -1.73
N GLY A 16 6.50 -2.85 -1.08
CA GLY A 16 5.23 -3.17 -1.68
C GLY A 16 4.77 -2.02 -2.58
N ILE A 17 4.37 -2.33 -3.79
CA ILE A 17 3.83 -1.34 -4.75
C ILE A 17 2.50 -1.85 -5.26
N CYS A 18 1.49 -0.99 -5.23
CA CYS A 18 0.19 -1.26 -5.84
C CYS A 18 -0.20 -0.08 -6.74
N VAL A 19 -0.82 -0.39 -7.88
CA VAL A 19 -1.53 0.57 -8.71
C VAL A 19 -2.97 0.12 -8.83
N ALA A 20 -3.89 0.95 -8.36
CA ALA A 20 -5.32 0.69 -8.40
C ALA A 20 -6.05 1.75 -9.25
N GLU A 21 -7.08 1.33 -9.97
CA GLU A 21 -8.04 2.24 -10.59
C GLU A 21 -9.31 2.27 -9.75
N VAL A 22 -9.81 3.46 -9.43
CA VAL A 22 -11.02 3.67 -8.63
C VAL A 22 -12.08 4.43 -9.42
N ASP A 23 -13.32 4.02 -9.29
CA ASP A 23 -14.45 4.69 -9.91
C ASP A 23 -15.16 5.60 -8.89
N LEU A 24 -15.15 6.91 -9.16
CA LEU A 24 -15.78 7.95 -8.35
C LEU A 24 -17.21 8.27 -8.79
N SER A 25 -17.80 7.52 -9.72
CA SER A 25 -19.19 7.71 -10.09
C SER A 25 -20.12 7.37 -8.92
N SER A 26 -21.24 8.10 -8.85
CA SER A 26 -22.23 7.92 -7.77
C SER A 26 -22.70 6.47 -7.66
N PRO A 27 -23.03 6.01 -6.47
CA PRO A 27 -23.45 4.63 -6.25
C PRO A 27 -24.73 4.35 -7.06
N SER A 28 -24.62 3.57 -8.12
CA SER A 28 -25.77 2.82 -8.63
C SER A 28 -26.10 1.75 -7.59
N GLN A 29 -27.40 1.57 -7.31
CA GLN A 29 -27.94 0.83 -6.16
C GLN A 29 -27.57 -0.67 -6.02
N SER A 30 -26.58 -1.19 -6.75
CA SER A 30 -26.35 -2.64 -6.88
C SER A 30 -24.91 -3.13 -6.80
N HIS A 31 -23.90 -2.31 -6.48
CA HIS A 31 -22.51 -2.77 -6.48
C HIS A 31 -21.89 -2.75 -5.08
N SER A 32 -21.10 -3.76 -4.77
CA SER A 32 -20.30 -3.81 -3.53
C SER A 32 -19.24 -2.68 -3.54
N GLU A 33 -18.72 -2.33 -2.37
CA GLU A 33 -17.67 -1.31 -2.25
C GLU A 33 -16.42 -1.71 -3.04
N SER A 34 -16.12 -3.01 -3.09
CA SER A 34 -15.00 -3.58 -3.84
C SER A 34 -15.11 -3.43 -5.36
N ASP A 35 -16.33 -3.37 -5.91
CA ASP A 35 -16.53 -3.24 -7.37
C ASP A 35 -16.02 -1.90 -7.93
N LYS A 36 -15.78 -0.93 -7.04
CA LYS A 36 -15.28 0.41 -7.40
C LYS A 36 -13.77 0.53 -7.45
N ILE A 37 -13.04 -0.48 -7.02
CA ILE A 37 -11.58 -0.50 -7.02
C ILE A 37 -11.06 -1.73 -7.75
N VAL A 38 -10.23 -1.51 -8.76
CA VAL A 38 -9.59 -2.56 -9.56
C VAL A 38 -8.08 -2.47 -9.37
N ILE A 39 -7.46 -3.55 -8.94
CA ILE A 39 -6.00 -3.62 -8.81
C ILE A 39 -5.40 -3.89 -10.19
N LEU A 40 -4.76 -2.89 -10.78
CA LEU A 40 -4.10 -2.97 -12.08
C LEU A 40 -2.71 -3.63 -11.98
N TYR A 41 -2.06 -3.45 -10.85
CA TYR A 41 -0.73 -3.98 -10.57
C TYR A 41 -0.50 -4.05 -9.06
N SER A 42 0.13 -5.12 -8.59
CA SER A 42 0.66 -5.18 -7.23
C SER A 42 1.80 -6.19 -7.14
N ASP A 43 2.90 -5.80 -6.49
CA ASP A 43 4.06 -6.68 -6.30
C ASP A 43 4.96 -6.21 -5.14
N VAL A 44 5.93 -7.03 -4.78
CA VAL A 44 7.00 -6.71 -3.83
C VAL A 44 8.32 -6.62 -4.56
N PHE A 45 8.99 -5.48 -4.46
CA PHE A 45 10.35 -5.32 -4.97
C PHE A 45 11.37 -5.47 -3.86
N LEU A 46 12.32 -6.36 -4.09
CA LEU A 46 13.45 -6.59 -3.19
C LEU A 46 14.63 -5.79 -3.68
N SER A 47 15.21 -4.96 -2.82
CA SER A 47 16.46 -4.28 -3.14
C SER A 47 17.63 -5.27 -3.17
N ASP A 48 18.60 -5.07 -4.08
CA ASP A 48 19.77 -5.93 -4.16
C ASP A 48 20.71 -5.70 -2.98
N LYS A 49 20.82 -6.69 -2.10
CA LYS A 49 21.64 -6.64 -0.88
C LYS A 49 23.14 -6.60 -1.15
N LYS A 50 23.59 -6.86 -2.38
CA LYS A 50 24.99 -6.82 -2.78
C LYS A 50 25.45 -5.39 -3.11
N LEU A 51 24.52 -4.49 -3.37
CA LEU A 51 24.80 -3.10 -3.70
C LEU A 51 24.95 -2.24 -2.42
N ASP A 52 25.74 -1.19 -2.54
CA ASP A 52 25.81 -0.12 -1.54
C ASP A 52 24.46 0.60 -1.37
N THR A 53 24.34 1.35 -0.27
CA THR A 53 23.07 1.96 0.13
C THR A 53 22.41 2.79 -0.97
N ILE A 54 23.14 3.68 -1.63
CA ILE A 54 22.56 4.60 -2.62
C ILE A 54 22.16 3.87 -3.92
N PRO A 55 23.02 3.08 -4.59
CA PRO A 55 22.61 2.30 -5.76
C PRO A 55 21.42 1.36 -5.47
N ARG A 56 21.36 0.79 -4.28
CA ARG A 56 20.28 -0.06 -3.84
C ARG A 56 18.94 0.67 -3.76
N ILE A 57 18.95 1.89 -3.21
CA ILE A 57 17.75 2.75 -3.14
C ILE A 57 17.36 3.22 -4.54
N SER A 58 18.32 3.64 -5.37
CA SER A 58 18.05 4.08 -6.74
C SER A 58 17.35 3.02 -7.56
N GLY A 59 17.75 1.75 -7.46
CA GLY A 59 17.06 0.66 -8.16
C GLY A 59 15.60 0.47 -7.76
N LEU A 60 15.23 0.73 -6.49
CA LEU A 60 13.83 0.75 -6.06
C LEU A 60 13.08 1.95 -6.63
N ILE A 61 13.70 3.13 -6.64
CA ILE A 61 13.12 4.36 -7.19
C ILE A 61 12.90 4.21 -8.70
N ASP A 62 13.87 3.70 -9.44
CA ASP A 62 13.76 3.46 -10.88
C ASP A 62 12.54 2.59 -11.20
N LYS A 63 12.29 1.56 -10.37
CA LYS A 63 11.13 0.69 -10.54
C LYS A 63 9.80 1.40 -10.26
N ILE A 64 9.76 2.26 -9.25
CA ILE A 64 8.57 3.09 -8.97
C ILE A 64 8.30 4.02 -10.15
N LEU A 65 9.33 4.66 -10.70
CA LEU A 65 9.21 5.58 -11.83
C LEU A 65 8.82 4.88 -13.13
N GLU A 66 9.34 3.66 -13.39
CA GLU A 66 8.90 2.81 -14.50
C GLU A 66 7.39 2.55 -14.44
N LEU A 67 6.90 2.17 -13.25
CA LEU A 67 5.47 1.92 -13.04
C LEU A 67 4.64 3.20 -13.13
N TYR A 68 5.16 4.31 -12.60
CA TYR A 68 4.54 5.63 -12.77
C TYR A 68 4.37 5.96 -14.26
N ASP A 69 5.43 5.83 -15.04
CA ASP A 69 5.40 6.11 -16.47
C ASP A 69 4.47 5.20 -17.25
N LYS A 70 4.37 3.94 -16.85
CA LYS A 70 3.48 2.95 -17.46
C LYS A 70 2.00 3.21 -17.16
N TYR A 71 1.65 3.47 -15.91
CA TYR A 71 0.26 3.54 -15.48
C TYR A 71 -0.28 4.96 -15.37
N LYS A 72 0.59 5.97 -15.29
CA LYS A 72 0.26 7.40 -15.15
C LYS A 72 -0.78 7.62 -14.04
N PRO A 73 -0.47 7.29 -12.78
CA PRO A 73 -1.38 7.49 -11.67
C PRO A 73 -1.64 8.97 -11.42
N ASP A 74 -2.87 9.30 -11.02
CA ASP A 74 -3.29 10.65 -10.64
C ASP A 74 -2.79 11.01 -9.24
N ILE A 75 -2.58 10.00 -8.40
CA ILE A 75 -2.27 10.13 -6.98
C ILE A 75 -1.15 9.15 -6.63
N ILE A 76 -0.16 9.63 -5.88
CA ILE A 76 0.87 8.79 -5.27
C ILE A 76 0.72 8.91 -3.75
N VAL A 77 0.58 7.79 -3.06
CA VAL A 77 0.47 7.73 -1.60
C VAL A 77 1.48 6.72 -1.05
N ARG A 78 2.08 7.03 0.09
CA ARG A 78 2.97 6.09 0.78
C ARG A 78 2.64 5.97 2.25
N GLU A 79 3.08 4.88 2.85
CA GLU A 79 3.18 4.80 4.30
C GLU A 79 4.29 5.72 4.82
N SER A 80 4.01 6.47 5.90
CA SER A 80 5.01 7.35 6.53
C SER A 80 6.19 6.52 7.03
N PRO A 81 7.43 7.03 6.91
CA PRO A 81 8.62 6.32 7.36
C PRO A 81 8.57 6.04 8.86
N PHE A 82 8.74 4.78 9.25
CA PHE A 82 8.89 4.42 10.64
C PHE A 82 10.34 4.50 11.05
N ILE A 83 10.68 5.50 11.85
CA ILE A 83 12.03 5.73 12.35
C ILE A 83 12.13 5.16 13.75
N GLY A 84 12.41 3.87 13.84
CA GLY A 84 12.72 3.21 15.11
C GLY A 84 14.16 3.47 15.55
N ARG A 85 14.52 3.00 16.76
CA ARG A 85 15.92 3.03 17.28
C ARG A 85 16.80 1.93 16.69
N SER A 86 16.67 1.64 15.38
CA SER A 86 17.43 0.59 14.72
C SER A 86 18.64 1.14 13.99
N SER A 87 19.65 0.32 13.78
CA SER A 87 20.83 0.66 12.96
C SER A 87 20.46 0.96 11.49
N THR A 88 19.27 0.54 11.05
CA THR A 88 18.77 0.76 9.70
C THR A 88 17.97 2.06 9.55
N ALA A 89 17.67 2.78 10.65
CA ALA A 89 16.87 4.02 10.62
C ALA A 89 17.42 5.07 9.63
N LYS A 90 18.76 5.22 9.59
CA LYS A 90 19.44 6.10 8.63
C LYS A 90 19.13 5.73 7.18
N ASN A 91 19.15 4.44 6.84
CA ASN A 91 18.90 3.97 5.48
C ASN A 91 17.42 4.14 5.08
N VAL A 92 16.51 4.01 6.03
CA VAL A 92 15.08 4.30 5.81
C VAL A 92 14.90 5.78 5.47
N LEU A 93 15.51 6.69 6.25
CA LEU A 93 15.48 8.13 5.96
C LEU A 93 16.05 8.46 4.58
N TYR A 94 17.20 7.88 4.23
CA TYR A 94 17.80 8.09 2.91
C TYR A 94 16.88 7.61 1.79
N ALA A 95 16.26 6.44 1.95
CA ALA A 95 15.33 5.91 0.96
C ALA A 95 14.17 6.89 0.72
N HIS A 96 13.52 7.34 1.79
CA HIS A 96 12.39 8.27 1.68
C HIS A 96 12.80 9.64 1.12
N ALA A 97 13.91 10.22 1.59
CA ALA A 97 14.39 11.51 1.12
C ALA A 97 14.79 11.48 -0.37
N LEU A 98 15.43 10.40 -0.84
CA LEU A 98 15.80 10.26 -2.24
C LEU A 98 14.56 10.07 -3.13
N LEU A 99 13.57 9.29 -2.69
CA LEU A 99 12.31 9.15 -3.42
C LEU A 99 11.60 10.50 -3.53
N GLU A 100 11.48 11.26 -2.43
CA GLU A 100 10.87 12.59 -2.45
C GLU A 100 11.60 13.56 -3.37
N SER A 101 12.93 13.56 -3.32
CA SER A 101 13.76 14.40 -4.19
C SER A 101 13.51 14.09 -5.66
N GLU A 102 13.43 12.79 -6.02
CA GLU A 102 13.21 12.39 -7.41
C GLU A 102 11.78 12.73 -7.89
N LEU A 103 10.79 12.53 -7.03
CA LEU A 103 9.40 12.93 -7.33
C LEU A 103 9.27 14.46 -7.45
N TYR A 104 9.95 15.21 -6.58
CA TYR A 104 9.97 16.68 -6.65
C TYR A 104 10.58 17.18 -7.96
N ASN A 105 11.69 16.60 -8.42
CA ASN A 105 12.32 16.93 -9.70
C ASN A 105 11.38 16.69 -10.89
N ARG A 106 10.45 15.75 -10.76
CA ARG A 106 9.41 15.47 -11.77
C ARG A 106 8.12 16.25 -11.54
N GLN A 107 8.07 17.14 -10.57
CA GLN A 107 6.88 17.93 -10.17
C GLN A 107 5.72 17.04 -9.71
N LEU A 108 6.01 15.87 -9.16
CA LEU A 108 5.06 14.93 -8.61
C LEU A 108 4.94 15.11 -7.09
N LYS A 109 3.70 15.02 -6.60
CA LYS A 109 3.42 15.06 -5.16
C LYS A 109 3.20 13.64 -4.64
N ILE A 110 3.64 13.40 -3.42
CA ILE A 110 3.36 12.19 -2.68
C ILE A 110 2.64 12.54 -1.38
N GLU A 111 1.60 11.80 -1.06
CA GLU A 111 0.87 11.93 0.19
C GLU A 111 1.30 10.84 1.17
N GLU A 112 1.24 11.16 2.46
CA GLU A 112 1.66 10.25 3.52
C GLU A 112 0.50 9.81 4.40
N ILE A 113 0.48 8.53 4.74
CA ILE A 113 -0.47 7.93 5.68
C ILE A 113 0.30 7.18 6.75
N HIS A 114 -0.01 7.48 8.01
CA HIS A 114 0.60 6.78 9.14
C HIS A 114 0.10 5.34 9.23
N ASN A 115 1.02 4.40 9.43
CA ASN A 115 0.72 2.97 9.60
C ASN A 115 -0.32 2.72 10.70
N ALA A 116 -0.24 3.44 11.81
CA ALA A 116 -1.22 3.31 12.89
C ALA A 116 -2.65 3.67 12.44
N THR A 117 -2.80 4.68 11.58
CA THR A 117 -4.10 5.10 11.01
C THR A 117 -4.64 4.02 10.08
N LEU A 118 -3.80 3.47 9.21
CA LEU A 118 -4.17 2.38 8.30
C LEU A 118 -4.67 1.15 9.07
N LYS A 119 -3.89 0.69 10.06
CA LYS A 119 -4.26 -0.49 10.86
C LYS A 119 -5.51 -0.25 11.73
N ALA A 120 -5.71 0.97 12.24
CA ALA A 120 -6.92 1.34 12.98
C ALA A 120 -8.16 1.30 12.07
N TYR A 121 -8.03 1.78 10.84
CA TYR A 121 -9.09 1.68 9.82
C TYR A 121 -9.47 0.23 9.54
N CYS A 122 -8.49 -0.64 9.27
CA CYS A 122 -8.75 -2.07 9.03
C CYS A 122 -9.52 -2.71 10.17
N LYS A 123 -9.09 -2.48 11.42
CA LYS A 123 -9.78 -3.01 12.61
C LYS A 123 -11.22 -2.48 12.72
N LYS A 124 -11.38 -1.16 12.50
CA LYS A 124 -12.70 -0.54 12.53
C LYS A 124 -13.64 -1.15 11.48
N TYR A 125 -13.17 -1.27 10.23
CA TYR A 125 -13.95 -1.88 9.15
C TYR A 125 -14.40 -3.30 9.51
N LEU A 126 -13.47 -4.15 9.96
CA LEU A 126 -13.75 -5.54 10.33
C LEU A 126 -14.76 -5.64 11.48
N THR A 127 -14.73 -4.71 12.43
CA THR A 127 -15.68 -4.66 13.54
C THR A 127 -17.03 -4.11 13.10
N ASP A 128 -17.07 -3.00 12.38
CA ASP A 128 -18.31 -2.33 11.96
C ASP A 128 -19.14 -3.20 11.00
N LYS A 129 -18.47 -4.00 10.17
CA LYS A 129 -19.10 -4.96 9.24
C LYS A 129 -19.36 -6.33 9.90
N ALA A 130 -19.12 -6.46 11.20
CA ALA A 130 -19.36 -7.68 12.01
C ALA A 130 -18.59 -8.94 11.52
N PHE A 131 -17.45 -8.78 10.87
CA PHE A 131 -16.57 -9.91 10.52
C PHE A 131 -15.86 -10.47 11.76
N TYR A 132 -15.45 -9.60 12.68
CA TYR A 132 -14.76 -9.96 13.92
C TYR A 132 -15.18 -9.04 15.07
N THR A 133 -15.15 -9.57 16.28
CA THR A 133 -15.27 -8.79 17.51
C THR A 133 -13.95 -8.09 17.85
N LYS A 134 -14.00 -7.09 18.73
CA LYS A 134 -12.79 -6.42 19.21
C LYS A 134 -11.84 -7.36 19.95
N GLU A 135 -12.40 -8.35 20.65
CA GLU A 135 -11.67 -9.37 21.42
C GLU A 135 -10.89 -10.31 20.48
N GLU A 136 -11.52 -10.78 19.41
CA GLU A 136 -10.87 -11.61 18.39
C GLU A 136 -9.74 -10.84 17.68
N LEU A 137 -9.97 -9.58 17.33
CA LEU A 137 -8.94 -8.75 16.68
C LEU A 137 -7.73 -8.43 17.57
N LYS A 138 -7.83 -8.56 18.90
CA LYS A 138 -6.68 -8.46 19.80
C LYS A 138 -5.70 -9.63 19.68
N GLN A 139 -6.18 -10.79 19.21
CA GLN A 139 -5.36 -11.98 19.01
C GLN A 139 -4.57 -11.95 17.70
N PHE A 140 -4.96 -11.09 16.75
CA PHE A 140 -4.30 -10.94 15.47
C PHE A 140 -3.08 -10.03 15.58
N ASP A 141 -1.99 -10.44 14.95
CA ASP A 141 -0.90 -9.52 14.70
C ASP A 141 -1.29 -8.46 13.66
N LYS A 142 -0.44 -7.44 13.48
CA LYS A 142 -0.71 -6.33 12.57
C LYS A 142 -0.86 -6.78 11.12
N LYS A 143 -0.13 -7.81 10.69
CA LYS A 143 -0.13 -8.33 9.31
C LYS A 143 -1.40 -9.14 9.05
N GLN A 144 -1.81 -9.94 10.03
CA GLN A 144 -3.07 -10.69 9.98
C GLN A 144 -4.27 -9.76 9.85
N VAL A 145 -4.30 -8.64 10.59
CA VAL A 145 -5.38 -7.65 10.50
C VAL A 145 -5.55 -7.13 9.07
N VAL A 146 -4.45 -6.82 8.38
CA VAL A 146 -4.52 -6.33 6.98
C VAL A 146 -4.98 -7.42 6.04
N ALA A 147 -4.46 -8.64 6.19
CA ALA A 147 -4.86 -9.76 5.35
C ALA A 147 -6.37 -10.08 5.49
N GLU A 148 -6.89 -10.09 6.73
CA GLU A 148 -8.31 -10.32 6.97
C GLU A 148 -9.19 -9.15 6.47
N PHE A 149 -8.71 -7.91 6.61
CA PHE A 149 -9.38 -6.76 6.00
C PHE A 149 -9.50 -6.90 4.48
N LEU A 150 -8.42 -7.24 3.78
CA LEU A 150 -8.45 -7.41 2.33
C LEU A 150 -9.38 -8.55 1.90
N LYS A 151 -9.40 -9.67 2.62
CA LYS A 151 -10.35 -10.77 2.39
C LYS A 151 -11.80 -10.30 2.55
N ALA A 152 -12.08 -9.56 3.61
CA ALA A 152 -13.44 -9.06 3.88
C ALA A 152 -13.87 -8.01 2.84
N TYR A 153 -12.95 -7.15 2.40
CA TYR A 153 -13.22 -6.07 1.45
C TYR A 153 -13.46 -6.59 0.04
N PHE A 154 -12.56 -7.43 -0.48
CA PHE A 154 -12.62 -7.93 -1.86
C PHE A 154 -13.45 -9.22 -2.03
N SER A 155 -13.78 -9.91 -0.94
CA SER A 155 -14.55 -11.18 -0.98
C SER A 155 -13.99 -12.19 -2.00
N SER A 156 -14.73 -12.47 -3.08
CA SER A 156 -14.34 -13.43 -4.13
C SER A 156 -13.18 -12.95 -5.02
N ASP A 157 -13.02 -11.63 -5.18
CA ASP A 157 -12.05 -11.02 -6.10
C ASP A 157 -10.77 -10.56 -5.38
N MET A 158 -10.44 -11.24 -4.29
CA MET A 158 -9.29 -10.92 -3.46
C MET A 158 -7.98 -10.95 -4.26
N PRO A 159 -7.18 -9.87 -4.23
CA PRO A 159 -5.86 -9.86 -4.85
C PRO A 159 -4.95 -10.94 -4.24
N GLU A 160 -4.07 -11.52 -5.06
CA GLU A 160 -3.11 -12.53 -4.60
C GLU A 160 -2.07 -11.89 -3.65
N ILE A 161 -2.23 -12.11 -2.35
CA ILE A 161 -1.32 -11.62 -1.31
C ILE A 161 -0.52 -12.74 -0.61
N TYR A 162 -0.63 -13.96 -1.10
CA TYR A 162 0.11 -15.11 -0.58
C TYR A 162 1.01 -15.72 -1.65
N THR A 163 2.16 -16.24 -1.22
CA THR A 163 3.00 -17.06 -2.09
C THR A 163 2.33 -18.43 -2.33
N LYS A 164 2.81 -19.18 -3.34
CA LYS A 164 2.39 -20.59 -3.57
C LYS A 164 2.55 -21.50 -2.34
N ARG A 165 3.38 -21.12 -1.36
CA ARG A 165 3.58 -21.83 -0.10
C ARG A 165 2.77 -21.24 1.06
N ALA A 166 1.71 -20.50 0.76
CA ALA A 166 0.82 -19.83 1.73
C ALA A 166 1.52 -18.84 2.69
N LYS A 167 2.70 -18.31 2.33
CA LYS A 167 3.33 -17.24 3.08
C LYS A 167 2.75 -15.91 2.66
N LEU A 168 2.32 -15.09 3.61
CA LEU A 168 1.83 -13.74 3.37
C LEU A 168 2.94 -12.85 2.80
N LEU A 169 2.61 -12.12 1.74
CA LEU A 169 3.39 -11.03 1.16
C LEU A 169 2.95 -9.72 1.81
N ASP A 170 3.37 -9.50 3.04
CA ASP A 170 2.92 -8.40 3.89
C ASP A 170 3.12 -7.02 3.25
N ASP A 171 4.30 -6.73 2.69
CA ASP A 171 4.56 -5.45 2.02
C ASP A 171 3.58 -5.22 0.84
N LYS A 172 3.25 -6.29 0.08
CA LYS A 172 2.24 -6.22 -0.99
C LYS A 172 0.84 -5.97 -0.44
N ALA A 173 0.47 -6.67 0.62
CA ALA A 173 -0.83 -6.52 1.27
C ALA A 173 -1.00 -5.11 1.85
N ASP A 174 0.03 -4.57 2.49
CA ASP A 174 0.04 -3.22 3.03
C ASP A 174 -0.09 -2.16 1.91
N ALA A 175 0.59 -2.33 0.77
CA ALA A 175 0.42 -1.44 -0.39
C ALA A 175 -0.99 -1.48 -0.97
N ILE A 176 -1.61 -2.66 -1.14
CA ILE A 176 -3.01 -2.77 -1.60
C ILE A 176 -3.96 -2.13 -0.59
N CYS A 177 -3.78 -2.43 0.69
CA CYS A 177 -4.59 -1.86 1.76
C CYS A 177 -4.52 -0.33 1.78
N LEU A 178 -3.36 0.25 1.52
CA LEU A 178 -3.15 1.69 1.43
C LEU A 178 -3.95 2.33 0.28
N SER A 179 -4.03 1.66 -0.88
CA SER A 179 -4.89 2.10 -2.00
C SER A 179 -6.37 2.10 -1.61
N VAL A 180 -6.84 1.04 -0.96
CA VAL A 180 -8.23 0.93 -0.48
C VAL A 180 -8.53 2.01 0.55
N PHE A 181 -7.67 2.17 1.55
CA PHE A 181 -7.83 3.19 2.58
C PHE A 181 -7.91 4.60 1.97
N TYR A 182 -6.99 4.92 1.06
CA TYR A 182 -6.97 6.25 0.43
C TYR A 182 -8.26 6.52 -0.36
N PHE A 183 -8.73 5.53 -1.11
CA PHE A 183 -9.99 5.61 -1.84
C PHE A 183 -11.17 5.87 -0.89
N GLU A 184 -11.29 5.06 0.17
CA GLU A 184 -12.43 5.11 1.09
C GLU A 184 -12.51 6.41 1.90
N ILE A 185 -11.37 6.99 2.28
CA ILE A 185 -11.33 8.12 3.20
C ILE A 185 -11.16 9.47 2.49
N ASN A 186 -10.46 9.51 1.36
CA ASN A 186 -10.10 10.78 0.72
C ASN A 186 -10.81 11.03 -0.62
N LEU A 187 -11.40 10.00 -1.24
CA LEU A 187 -12.01 10.12 -2.56
C LEU A 187 -13.53 9.85 -2.58
N LYS A 188 -14.09 9.19 -1.57
CA LYS A 188 -15.54 9.06 -1.36
C LYS A 188 -16.08 10.26 -0.61
#